data_d8c35060d7c0c5ce165e57efa29b7a89
#
_entry.id   d8c35060d7c0c5ce165e57efa29b7a89
#
_cell.length_a   1.000
_cell.length_b   1.000
_cell.length_c   1.000
_cell.angle_alpha   90.00
_cell.angle_beta   90.00
_cell.angle_gamma   90.00
#
_symmetry.space_group_name_H-M   'P 1'
#
loop_
_entity.id
_entity.type
_entity.pdbx_description
1 polymer ?
#
loop_
_entity_poly.entity_id
_entity_poly.type
_entity_poly.pdbx_seq_one_letter_code
_entity_poly.pdbx_strand_id
1 'polypeptide(L)'
;KRKMETGKIKLVAADMDGTLLNRDRKITQYTQDVIKKAARRGVYFVPATGRAVNALPEELKAMEEVRYGIFSNGATIYDLKEKKVLYKNQFPKERILELLDWLKQFDAMASFSMDGQSYAQRSDMDNIDYYELDENTRSVVQGSRKIVPDLKNLLKKDGQTVEKITLLFKTMEERETVKKKTANKYQGPNFV
;
A
#
# COMPACT_ATOMS: atom_id res chain seq x y z
N LYS A 1 21.76 32.68 -4.00
CA LYS A 1 21.47 31.85 -2.80
C LYS A 1 20.12 32.32 -2.24
N ARG A 2 19.03 31.58 -2.51
CA ARG A 2 17.73 31.82 -1.88
C ARG A 2 17.90 31.49 -0.39
N LYS A 3 17.79 32.47 0.49
CA LYS A 3 17.57 32.25 1.92
C LYS A 3 16.25 31.48 2.03
N MET A 4 16.28 30.22 2.44
CA MET A 4 15.07 29.56 2.92
C MET A 4 14.66 30.27 4.20
N GLU A 5 13.51 30.93 4.18
CA GLU A 5 12.86 31.33 5.41
C GLU A 5 12.63 30.06 6.21
N THR A 6 13.19 29.99 7.40
CA THR A 6 13.00 28.87 8.34
C THR A 6 11.57 28.94 8.89
N GLY A 7 10.60 28.63 8.03
CA GLY A 7 9.24 28.38 8.47
C GLY A 7 9.25 27.23 9.47
N LYS A 8 8.52 27.35 10.57
CA LYS A 8 8.36 26.28 11.56
C LYS A 8 7.80 25.04 10.84
N ILE A 9 8.51 23.91 10.89
CA ILE A 9 8.00 22.61 10.39
C ILE A 9 6.73 22.28 11.17
N LYS A 10 5.63 22.05 10.45
CA LYS A 10 4.32 21.71 11.03
C LYS A 10 3.91 20.25 10.76
N LEU A 11 4.53 19.63 9.77
CA LEU A 11 4.25 18.25 9.37
C LEU A 11 5.52 17.57 8.95
N VAL A 12 5.67 16.29 9.35
CA VAL A 12 6.69 15.36 8.88
C VAL A 12 5.97 14.15 8.30
N ALA A 13 6.11 13.92 6.99
CA ALA A 13 5.72 12.69 6.33
C ALA A 13 6.95 11.79 6.23
N ALA A 14 6.84 10.54 6.67
CA ALA A 14 7.94 9.58 6.66
C ALA A 14 7.51 8.26 6.04
N ASP A 15 8.34 7.75 5.12
CA ASP A 15 8.20 6.39 4.61
C ASP A 15 8.47 5.38 5.73
N MET A 16 7.88 4.19 5.60
CA MET A 16 7.93 3.18 6.66
C MET A 16 9.03 2.14 6.43
N ASP A 17 8.96 1.44 5.31
CA ASP A 17 9.82 0.29 5.05
C ASP A 17 11.23 0.73 4.65
N GLY A 18 12.23 0.41 5.47
CA GLY A 18 13.61 0.86 5.26
C GLY A 18 13.91 2.29 5.73
N THR A 19 12.92 3.01 6.27
CA THR A 19 13.06 4.38 6.78
C THR A 19 12.68 4.47 8.26
N LEU A 20 11.40 4.32 8.58
CA LEU A 20 10.88 4.42 9.96
C LEU A 20 11.03 3.09 10.72
N LEU A 21 10.86 1.98 10.03
CA LEU A 21 10.93 0.65 10.59
C LEU A 21 12.36 0.10 10.52
N ASN A 22 12.77 -0.56 11.60
CA ASN A 22 14.05 -1.29 11.66
C ASN A 22 14.00 -2.58 10.83
N ARG A 23 15.09 -3.37 10.85
CA ARG A 23 15.20 -4.65 10.13
C ARG A 23 14.16 -5.69 10.58
N ASP A 24 13.72 -5.62 11.84
CA ASP A 24 12.66 -6.47 12.40
C ASP A 24 11.25 -5.94 12.10
N ARG A 25 11.15 -4.91 11.24
CA ARG A 25 9.89 -4.22 10.86
C ARG A 25 9.14 -3.60 12.04
N LYS A 26 9.86 -3.23 13.07
CA LYS A 26 9.35 -2.57 14.27
C LYS A 26 9.81 -1.14 14.34
N ILE A 27 8.97 -0.29 14.93
CA ILE A 27 9.38 1.06 15.31
C ILE A 27 10.11 1.02 16.66
N THR A 28 11.30 1.63 16.72
CA THR A 28 12.08 1.64 17.96
C THR A 28 11.45 2.55 19.01
N GLN A 29 11.69 2.28 20.29
CA GLN A 29 11.23 3.13 21.38
C GLN A 29 11.76 4.58 21.22
N TYR A 30 13.01 4.73 20.80
CA TYR A 30 13.60 6.05 20.53
C TYR A 30 12.78 6.83 19.47
N THR A 31 12.42 6.18 18.38
CA THR A 31 11.63 6.81 17.31
C THR A 31 10.24 7.19 17.81
N GLN A 32 9.58 6.34 18.60
CA GLN A 32 8.28 6.65 19.20
C GLN A 32 8.38 7.88 20.11
N ASP A 33 9.42 7.96 20.93
CA ASP A 33 9.64 9.10 21.83
C ASP A 33 9.91 10.41 21.08
N VAL A 34 10.61 10.33 19.95
CA VAL A 34 10.83 11.49 19.06
C VAL A 34 9.51 11.97 18.44
N ILE A 35 8.66 11.05 17.96
CA ILE A 35 7.33 11.39 17.44
C ILE A 35 6.49 12.08 18.50
N LYS A 36 6.45 11.54 19.73
CA LYS A 36 5.73 12.15 20.86
C LYS A 36 6.25 13.56 21.19
N LYS A 37 7.57 13.75 21.19
CA LYS A 37 8.17 15.08 21.41
C LYS A 37 7.82 16.07 20.30
N ALA A 38 7.79 15.62 19.04
CA ALA A 38 7.40 16.46 17.90
C ALA A 38 5.94 16.87 17.99
N ALA A 39 5.05 15.94 18.32
CA ALA A 39 3.62 16.22 18.50
C ALA A 39 3.34 17.24 19.60
N ARG A 40 4.04 17.16 20.75
CA ARG A 40 3.95 18.18 21.83
C ARG A 40 4.36 19.58 21.38
N ARG A 41 5.12 19.69 20.28
CA ARG A 41 5.52 20.97 19.66
C ARG A 41 4.57 21.41 18.54
N GLY A 42 3.46 20.69 18.35
CA GLY A 42 2.46 20.98 17.32
C GLY A 42 2.88 20.51 15.92
N VAL A 43 3.78 19.52 15.81
CA VAL A 43 4.18 18.91 14.54
C VAL A 43 3.36 17.65 14.31
N TYR A 44 2.65 17.58 13.21
CA TYR A 44 1.98 16.34 12.77
C TYR A 44 3.00 15.36 12.23
N PHE A 45 2.95 14.11 12.71
CA PHE A 45 3.69 13.01 12.12
C PHE A 45 2.73 12.14 11.32
N VAL A 46 3.08 11.88 10.05
CA VAL A 46 2.22 11.17 9.08
C VAL A 46 3.03 10.04 8.43
N PRO A 47 2.77 8.76 8.72
CA PRO A 47 3.35 7.67 7.96
C PRO A 47 2.84 7.72 6.52
N ALA A 48 3.75 7.57 5.55
CA ALA A 48 3.47 7.55 4.12
C ALA A 48 4.00 6.23 3.54
N THR A 49 3.11 5.36 3.06
CA THR A 49 3.49 3.98 2.73
C THR A 49 2.73 3.41 1.55
N GLY A 50 3.33 2.43 0.87
CA GLY A 50 2.64 1.59 -0.10
C GLY A 50 1.71 0.53 0.51
N ARG A 51 1.68 0.38 1.84
CA ARG A 51 0.80 -0.56 2.53
C ARG A 51 -0.65 -0.08 2.55
N ALA A 52 -1.60 -1.02 2.65
CA ALA A 52 -2.99 -0.69 2.99
C ALA A 52 -3.10 -0.33 4.48
N VAL A 53 -4.20 0.31 4.88
CA VAL A 53 -4.43 0.79 6.26
C VAL A 53 -4.32 -0.35 7.28
N ASN A 54 -4.86 -1.52 6.98
CA ASN A 54 -4.82 -2.68 7.87
C ASN A 54 -3.39 -3.19 8.15
N ALA A 55 -2.45 -2.95 7.24
CA ALA A 55 -1.05 -3.38 7.37
C ALA A 55 -0.14 -2.35 8.07
N LEU A 56 -0.72 -1.31 8.68
CA LEU A 56 0.02 -0.40 9.57
C LEU A 56 0.43 -1.18 10.84
N PRO A 57 1.69 -1.09 11.31
CA PRO A 57 2.13 -1.70 12.56
C PRO A 57 1.28 -1.29 13.75
N GLU A 58 1.02 -2.23 14.64
CA GLU A 58 0.16 -2.00 15.81
C GLU A 58 0.73 -0.92 16.73
N GLU A 59 2.06 -0.82 16.83
CA GLU A 59 2.72 0.21 17.62
C GLU A 59 2.38 1.63 17.09
N LEU A 60 2.29 1.80 15.77
CA LEU A 60 1.88 3.10 15.18
C LEU A 60 0.39 3.35 15.33
N LYS A 61 -0.44 2.29 15.21
CA LYS A 61 -1.89 2.41 15.45
C LYS A 61 -2.23 2.80 16.88
N ALA A 62 -1.43 2.32 17.84
CA ALA A 62 -1.60 2.60 19.26
C ALA A 62 -1.13 4.00 19.67
N MET A 63 -0.37 4.71 18.83
CA MET A 63 0.12 6.05 19.14
C MET A 63 -0.95 7.11 18.88
N GLU A 64 -1.40 7.79 19.92
CA GLU A 64 -2.38 8.89 19.81
C GLU A 64 -1.88 10.07 18.98
N GLU A 65 -0.57 10.25 18.91
CA GLU A 65 0.10 11.29 18.15
C GLU A 65 0.07 11.04 16.63
N VAL A 66 -0.18 9.80 16.20
CA VAL A 66 -0.27 9.40 14.79
C VAL A 66 -1.73 9.39 14.36
N ARG A 67 -2.24 10.58 14.02
CA ARG A 67 -3.65 10.73 13.63
C ARG A 67 -3.90 10.42 12.17
N TYR A 68 -3.02 10.82 11.27
CA TYR A 68 -3.21 10.71 9.83
C TYR A 68 -2.20 9.76 9.23
N GLY A 69 -2.56 9.10 8.12
CA GLY A 69 -1.65 8.29 7.34
C GLY A 69 -1.94 8.39 5.85
N ILE A 70 -0.90 8.26 5.05
CA ILE A 70 -0.94 8.20 3.59
C ILE A 70 -0.67 6.75 3.21
N PHE A 71 -1.63 6.10 2.55
CA PHE A 71 -1.63 4.67 2.27
C PHE A 71 -1.73 4.38 0.78
N SER A 72 -1.40 3.13 0.41
CA SER A 72 -1.54 2.62 -0.96
C SER A 72 -0.85 3.52 -2.00
N ASN A 73 0.39 3.94 -1.71
CA ASN A 73 1.20 4.87 -2.53
C ASN A 73 0.51 6.24 -2.77
N GLY A 74 -0.24 6.74 -1.81
CA GLY A 74 -0.95 8.02 -1.91
C GLY A 74 -2.38 7.92 -2.43
N ALA A 75 -2.85 6.72 -2.79
CA ALA A 75 -4.23 6.53 -3.25
C ALA A 75 -5.28 6.78 -2.15
N THR A 76 -4.88 6.71 -0.88
CA THR A 76 -5.78 6.93 0.26
C THR A 76 -5.08 7.75 1.35
N ILE A 77 -5.73 8.83 1.81
CA ILE A 77 -5.38 9.52 3.05
C ILE A 77 -6.46 9.17 4.08
N TYR A 78 -6.02 8.72 5.24
CA TYR A 78 -6.90 8.17 6.27
C TYR A 78 -6.71 8.86 7.61
N ASP A 79 -7.80 9.20 8.29
CA ASP A 79 -7.80 9.61 9.69
C ASP A 79 -7.94 8.36 10.56
N LEU A 80 -6.84 7.96 11.21
CA LEU A 80 -6.77 6.76 12.03
C LEU A 80 -7.62 6.86 13.30
N LYS A 81 -7.84 8.08 13.79
CA LYS A 81 -8.61 8.36 14.99
C LYS A 81 -10.12 8.31 14.71
N GLU A 82 -10.56 9.02 13.67
CA GLU A 82 -11.97 9.05 13.24
C GLU A 82 -12.36 7.83 12.38
N LYS A 83 -11.38 6.98 12.04
CA LYS A 83 -11.55 5.80 11.19
C LYS A 83 -12.26 6.10 9.87
N LYS A 84 -11.87 7.20 9.22
CA LYS A 84 -12.49 7.64 7.97
C LYS A 84 -11.47 8.02 6.91
N VAL A 85 -11.87 7.83 5.66
CA VAL A 85 -11.11 8.28 4.49
C VAL A 85 -11.28 9.79 4.34
N LEU A 86 -10.17 10.51 4.20
CA LEU A 86 -10.12 11.95 3.95
C LEU A 86 -9.92 12.27 2.46
N TYR A 87 -9.20 11.40 1.75
CA TYR A 87 -8.90 11.56 0.33
C TYR A 87 -8.86 10.20 -0.36
N LYS A 88 -9.38 10.14 -1.58
CA LYS A 88 -9.34 8.96 -2.46
C LYS A 88 -8.84 9.35 -3.85
N ASN A 89 -7.90 8.59 -4.38
CA ASN A 89 -7.52 8.57 -5.79
C ASN A 89 -7.41 7.09 -6.20
N GLN A 90 -8.54 6.49 -6.55
CA GLN A 90 -8.70 5.04 -6.67
C GLN A 90 -9.22 4.68 -8.06
N PHE A 91 -8.94 3.45 -8.48
CA PHE A 91 -9.43 2.92 -9.74
C PHE A 91 -10.89 2.47 -9.63
N PRO A 92 -11.76 2.81 -10.61
CA PRO A 92 -13.10 2.22 -10.67
C PRO A 92 -13.01 0.72 -10.93
N LYS A 93 -13.98 -0.04 -10.42
CA LYS A 93 -14.00 -1.52 -10.50
C LYS A 93 -13.91 -2.03 -11.94
N GLU A 94 -14.52 -1.34 -12.88
CA GLU A 94 -14.57 -1.71 -14.31
C GLU A 94 -13.15 -1.81 -14.89
N ARG A 95 -12.30 -0.83 -14.58
CA ARG A 95 -10.88 -0.83 -14.98
C ARG A 95 -10.12 -2.03 -14.40
N ILE A 96 -10.43 -2.39 -13.17
CA ILE A 96 -9.75 -3.50 -12.50
C ILE A 96 -10.22 -4.84 -13.06
N LEU A 97 -11.51 -4.99 -13.35
CA LEU A 97 -12.05 -6.18 -14.00
C LEU A 97 -11.41 -6.41 -15.39
N GLU A 98 -11.32 -5.35 -16.20
CA GLU A 98 -10.62 -5.39 -17.49
C GLU A 98 -9.14 -5.78 -17.34
N LEU A 99 -8.46 -5.21 -16.35
CA LEU A 99 -7.06 -5.53 -16.08
C LEU A 99 -6.87 -6.98 -15.63
N LEU A 100 -7.71 -7.48 -14.72
CA LEU A 100 -7.67 -8.87 -14.27
C LEU A 100 -7.93 -9.86 -15.43
N ASP A 101 -8.83 -9.53 -16.36
CA ASP A 101 -9.04 -10.37 -17.54
C ASP A 101 -7.86 -10.33 -18.51
N TRP A 102 -7.28 -9.15 -18.70
CA TRP A 102 -6.09 -9.01 -19.52
C TRP A 102 -4.87 -9.72 -18.93
N LEU A 103 -4.74 -9.75 -17.61
CA LEU A 103 -3.63 -10.40 -16.90
C LEU A 103 -3.65 -11.95 -17.04
N LYS A 104 -4.78 -12.56 -17.35
CA LYS A 104 -4.88 -14.03 -17.54
C LYS A 104 -3.96 -14.61 -18.63
N GLN A 105 -3.46 -13.78 -19.53
CA GLN A 105 -2.51 -14.19 -20.56
C GLN A 105 -1.05 -14.21 -20.09
N PHE A 106 -0.81 -13.81 -18.83
CA PHE A 106 0.52 -13.75 -18.22
C PHE A 106 0.55 -14.58 -16.95
N ASP A 107 1.74 -15.06 -16.63
CA ASP A 107 1.98 -15.79 -15.40
C ASP A 107 2.28 -14.79 -14.27
N ALA A 108 1.23 -14.22 -13.72
CA ALA A 108 1.30 -13.15 -12.74
C ALA A 108 0.34 -13.39 -11.58
N MET A 109 0.85 -13.39 -10.36
CA MET A 109 0.03 -13.33 -9.16
C MET A 109 -0.49 -11.90 -8.98
N ALA A 110 -1.81 -11.72 -8.98
CA ALA A 110 -2.43 -10.44 -8.74
C ALA A 110 -3.00 -10.33 -7.31
N SER A 111 -2.85 -9.16 -6.72
CA SER A 111 -3.54 -8.79 -5.49
C SER A 111 -3.94 -7.33 -5.54
N PHE A 112 -4.99 -6.94 -4.81
CA PHE A 112 -5.37 -5.54 -4.74
C PHE A 112 -5.77 -5.11 -3.33
N SER A 113 -5.74 -3.80 -3.08
CA SER A 113 -6.22 -3.18 -1.85
C SER A 113 -7.53 -2.46 -2.12
N MET A 114 -8.51 -2.67 -1.25
CA MET A 114 -9.84 -2.07 -1.27
C MET A 114 -10.32 -1.87 0.16
N ASP A 115 -10.87 -0.70 0.45
CA ASP A 115 -11.36 -0.31 1.78
C ASP A 115 -10.33 -0.55 2.90
N GLY A 116 -9.07 -0.22 2.61
CA GLY A 116 -7.95 -0.33 3.56
C GLY A 116 -7.47 -1.76 3.81
N GLN A 117 -8.00 -2.77 3.11
CA GLN A 117 -7.63 -4.18 3.22
C GLN A 117 -7.02 -4.69 1.91
N SER A 118 -5.91 -5.42 2.00
CA SER A 118 -5.35 -6.13 0.84
C SER A 118 -5.95 -7.53 0.69
N TYR A 119 -6.20 -7.94 -0.56
CA TYR A 119 -6.80 -9.23 -0.92
C TYR A 119 -5.94 -9.97 -1.93
N ALA A 120 -5.88 -11.30 -1.80
CA ALA A 120 -5.27 -12.19 -2.78
C ALA A 120 -6.19 -13.37 -3.07
N GLN A 121 -6.09 -13.93 -4.28
CA GLN A 121 -6.87 -15.08 -4.69
C GLN A 121 -6.29 -16.36 -4.09
N ARG A 122 -7.16 -17.30 -3.71
CA ARG A 122 -6.74 -18.57 -3.09
C ARG A 122 -5.82 -19.37 -4.00
N SER A 123 -6.14 -19.51 -5.28
CA SER A 123 -5.32 -20.28 -6.23
C SER A 123 -3.88 -19.77 -6.29
N ASP A 124 -3.67 -18.45 -6.22
CA ASP A 124 -2.34 -17.84 -6.26
C ASP A 124 -1.59 -18.09 -4.95
N MET A 125 -2.32 -18.02 -3.82
CA MET A 125 -1.74 -18.25 -2.50
C MET A 125 -1.38 -19.71 -2.25
N ASP A 126 -2.18 -20.63 -2.73
CA ASP A 126 -1.90 -22.07 -2.65
C ASP A 126 -0.69 -22.46 -3.53
N ASN A 127 -0.41 -21.66 -4.56
CA ASN A 127 0.72 -21.83 -5.48
C ASN A 127 1.85 -20.80 -5.28
N ILE A 128 1.96 -20.20 -4.11
CA ILE A 128 2.90 -19.10 -3.84
C ILE A 128 4.37 -19.49 -4.04
N ASP A 129 4.70 -20.76 -3.81
CA ASP A 129 6.06 -21.29 -3.98
C ASP A 129 6.54 -21.22 -5.42
N TYR A 130 5.63 -21.30 -6.39
CA TYR A 130 5.93 -21.17 -7.81
C TYR A 130 6.61 -19.83 -8.16
N TYR A 131 6.27 -18.75 -7.46
CA TYR A 131 6.80 -17.41 -7.73
C TYR A 131 8.19 -17.16 -7.14
N GLU A 132 8.77 -18.13 -6.42
CA GLU A 132 10.14 -18.08 -5.87
C GLU A 132 10.45 -16.75 -5.15
N LEU A 133 9.47 -16.24 -4.41
CA LEU A 133 9.59 -14.98 -3.71
C LEU A 133 10.66 -15.04 -2.61
N ASP A 134 11.42 -13.97 -2.46
CA ASP A 134 12.28 -13.83 -1.29
C ASP A 134 11.48 -13.88 0.02
N GLU A 135 12.12 -14.29 1.10
CA GLU A 135 11.47 -14.54 2.39
C GLU A 135 10.72 -13.30 2.91
N ASN A 136 11.28 -12.10 2.68
CA ASN A 136 10.65 -10.85 3.10
C ASN A 136 9.35 -10.58 2.32
N THR A 137 9.40 -10.69 1.00
CA THR A 137 8.22 -10.51 0.14
C THR A 137 7.16 -11.54 0.47
N ARG A 138 7.53 -12.82 0.61
CA ARG A 138 6.64 -13.91 1.00
C ARG A 138 5.93 -13.62 2.32
N SER A 139 6.68 -13.25 3.35
CA SER A 139 6.14 -12.92 4.68
C SER A 139 5.13 -11.76 4.61
N VAL A 140 5.41 -10.71 3.82
CA VAL A 140 4.47 -9.61 3.60
C VAL A 140 3.21 -10.08 2.90
N VAL A 141 3.36 -10.89 1.84
CA VAL A 141 2.23 -11.40 1.06
C VAL A 141 1.32 -12.24 1.94
N GLN A 142 1.86 -13.20 2.68
CA GLN A 142 1.10 -14.10 3.55
C GLN A 142 0.50 -13.39 4.77
N GLY A 143 1.24 -12.44 5.37
CA GLY A 143 0.84 -11.78 6.61
C GLY A 143 -0.15 -10.61 6.44
N SER A 144 -0.28 -10.02 5.24
CA SER A 144 -1.08 -8.80 5.05
C SER A 144 -2.32 -8.97 4.17
N ARG A 145 -2.47 -10.10 3.47
CA ARG A 145 -3.57 -10.29 2.53
C ARG A 145 -4.66 -11.19 3.09
N LYS A 146 -5.91 -10.75 2.93
CA LYS A 146 -7.08 -11.60 3.15
C LYS A 146 -7.27 -12.48 1.92
N ILE A 147 -7.31 -13.80 2.13
CA ILE A 147 -7.46 -14.77 1.05
C ILE A 147 -8.93 -14.91 0.70
N VAL A 148 -9.25 -14.79 -0.59
CA VAL A 148 -10.60 -14.95 -1.14
C VAL A 148 -10.60 -16.00 -2.24
N PRO A 149 -11.73 -16.65 -2.51
CA PRO A 149 -11.82 -17.63 -3.59
C PRO A 149 -11.51 -17.04 -4.97
N ASP A 150 -12.01 -15.83 -5.25
CA ASP A 150 -11.84 -15.12 -6.51
C ASP A 150 -11.87 -13.61 -6.26
N LEU A 151 -10.88 -12.90 -6.77
CA LEU A 151 -10.75 -11.45 -6.65
C LEU A 151 -11.88 -10.68 -7.34
N LYS A 152 -12.35 -11.17 -8.50
CA LYS A 152 -13.46 -10.52 -9.23
C LYS A 152 -14.76 -10.53 -8.45
N ASN A 153 -14.98 -11.57 -7.63
CA ASN A 153 -16.18 -11.68 -6.82
C ASN A 153 -16.31 -10.58 -5.76
N LEU A 154 -15.18 -9.96 -5.39
CA LEU A 154 -15.19 -8.80 -4.48
C LEU A 154 -15.69 -7.52 -5.15
N LEU A 155 -15.60 -7.44 -6.48
CA LEU A 155 -15.91 -6.22 -7.26
C LEU A 155 -17.33 -6.24 -7.85
N LYS A 156 -18.27 -6.97 -7.22
CA LYS A 156 -19.66 -7.11 -7.73
C LYS A 156 -20.57 -5.94 -7.40
N LYS A 157 -20.30 -5.22 -6.30
CA LYS A 157 -21.14 -4.10 -5.87
C LYS A 157 -20.85 -2.85 -6.69
N ASP A 158 -21.88 -2.04 -6.92
CA ASP A 158 -21.71 -0.76 -7.60
C ASP A 158 -20.95 0.25 -6.73
N GLY A 159 -20.20 1.15 -7.37
CA GLY A 159 -19.42 2.18 -6.71
C GLY A 159 -18.16 1.70 -6.00
N GLN A 160 -17.81 0.41 -6.11
CA GLN A 160 -16.55 -0.10 -5.55
C GLN A 160 -15.34 0.45 -6.32
N THR A 161 -14.29 0.75 -5.59
CA THR A 161 -13.02 1.26 -6.11
C THR A 161 -11.85 0.50 -5.50
N VAL A 162 -10.75 0.42 -6.24
CA VAL A 162 -9.52 -0.25 -5.82
C VAL A 162 -8.42 0.78 -5.62
N GLU A 163 -7.78 0.73 -4.46
CA GLU A 163 -6.72 1.66 -4.07
C GLU A 163 -5.41 1.39 -4.80
N LYS A 164 -5.07 0.11 -4.94
CA LYS A 164 -3.79 -0.34 -5.49
C LYS A 164 -3.92 -1.76 -6.02
N ILE A 165 -3.29 -2.04 -7.15
CA ILE A 165 -2.98 -3.39 -7.63
C ILE A 165 -1.50 -3.67 -7.43
N THR A 166 -1.18 -4.88 -6.99
CA THR A 166 0.19 -5.40 -6.90
C THR A 166 0.27 -6.67 -7.73
N LEU A 167 1.26 -6.72 -8.62
CA LEU A 167 1.56 -7.88 -9.44
C LEU A 167 2.91 -8.45 -9.02
N LEU A 168 2.97 -9.77 -8.86
CA LEU A 168 4.20 -10.50 -8.60
C LEU A 168 4.42 -11.48 -9.76
N PHE A 169 5.66 -11.63 -10.16
CA PHE A 169 6.08 -12.45 -11.29
C PHE A 169 7.18 -13.39 -10.85
N LYS A 170 7.28 -14.54 -11.49
CA LYS A 170 8.38 -15.47 -11.26
C LYS A 170 9.71 -14.90 -11.76
N THR A 171 9.71 -14.25 -12.92
CA THR A 171 10.91 -13.72 -13.55
C THR A 171 10.89 -12.21 -13.75
N MET A 172 12.07 -11.61 -13.80
CA MET A 172 12.22 -10.18 -14.13
C MET A 172 11.83 -9.90 -15.59
N GLU A 173 12.01 -10.85 -16.49
CA GLU A 173 11.65 -10.71 -17.91
C GLU A 173 10.14 -10.59 -18.08
N GLU A 174 9.37 -11.45 -17.42
CA GLU A 174 7.90 -11.38 -17.41
C GLU A 174 7.42 -10.04 -16.83
N ARG A 175 8.00 -9.63 -15.71
CA ARG A 175 7.70 -8.34 -15.07
C ARG A 175 7.91 -7.17 -16.04
N GLU A 176 9.07 -7.07 -16.70
CA GLU A 176 9.37 -5.99 -17.63
C GLU A 176 8.49 -6.04 -18.89
N THR A 177 8.15 -7.24 -19.36
CA THR A 177 7.23 -7.45 -20.47
C THR A 177 5.84 -6.91 -20.14
N VAL A 178 5.28 -7.29 -18.99
CA VAL A 178 3.95 -6.85 -18.56
C VAL A 178 3.96 -5.35 -18.28
N LYS A 179 5.01 -4.83 -17.63
CA LYS A 179 5.17 -3.39 -17.37
C LYS A 179 5.12 -2.56 -18.65
N LYS A 180 5.87 -2.94 -19.69
CA LYS A 180 5.84 -2.26 -21.00
C LYS A 180 4.47 -2.31 -21.66
N LYS A 181 3.83 -3.49 -21.67
CA LYS A 181 2.49 -3.67 -22.26
C LYS A 181 1.43 -2.91 -21.48
N THR A 182 1.51 -2.88 -20.15
CA THR A 182 0.60 -2.12 -19.29
C THR A 182 0.72 -0.61 -19.54
N ALA A 183 1.94 -0.09 -19.60
CA ALA A 183 2.19 1.33 -19.89
C ALA A 183 1.60 1.77 -21.24
N ASN A 184 1.66 0.91 -22.26
CA ASN A 184 1.08 1.19 -23.57
C ASN A 184 -0.46 1.10 -23.59
N LYS A 185 -1.03 0.18 -22.81
CA LYS A 185 -2.48 -0.07 -22.78
C LYS A 185 -3.23 0.90 -21.86
N TYR A 186 -2.63 1.23 -20.73
CA TYR A 186 -3.23 2.03 -19.67
C TYR A 186 -2.42 3.31 -19.47
N GLN A 187 -2.62 4.29 -20.34
CA GLN A 187 -2.02 5.62 -20.17
C GLN A 187 -2.79 6.42 -19.11
N GLY A 188 -2.09 6.97 -18.13
CA GLY A 188 -2.71 7.81 -17.11
C GLY A 188 -1.80 8.02 -15.88
N PRO A 189 -2.05 9.08 -15.07
CA PRO A 189 -1.20 9.46 -13.94
C PRO A 189 -1.17 8.43 -12.79
N ASN A 190 -1.99 7.39 -12.85
CA ASN A 190 -2.15 6.39 -11.79
C ASN A 190 -1.41 5.07 -12.08
N PHE A 191 -0.66 4.98 -13.18
CA PHE A 191 0.18 3.83 -13.49
C PHE A 191 1.66 4.22 -13.31
N VAL A 192 2.25 3.75 -12.22
CA VAL A 192 3.68 3.89 -11.92
C VAL A 192 4.32 2.51 -11.84
#